data_26a6cfb2bf111eb36e97fcb540e2b2a9
#
_entry.id   26a6cfb2bf111eb36e97fcb540e2b2a9
#
_cell.length_a   1.000
_cell.length_b   1.000
_cell.length_c   1.000
_cell.angle_alpha   90.00
_cell.angle_beta   90.00
_cell.angle_gamma   90.00
#
_symmetry.space_group_name_H-M   'P 1'
#
loop_
_entity.id
_entity.type
_entity.pdbx_description
1 polymer ?
#
loop_
_entity_poly.entity_id
_entity_poly.type
_entity_poly.pdbx_seq_one_letter_code
_entity_poly.pdbx_strand_id
1 'polypeptide(L)'
;MTAVGVIAAEVTGTDVLMFVTIGVLLLVLVFLAMAEMGLSKMTKPRAAALLEERPRAGASLQALMESPERWINPLLLTVNICQTVQATLTGIVAGRLFGGIGVVVGVTLNVVVFFVLAEAVPKTYAVLHPDRAAMVAARPVRALAAFAPLQLISSGLIGLTNIIVRGRGLERGPFVSEQEFLGIVEAAAEGEVIEHEERELI
;
A
#
# COMPACT_ATOMS: atom_id res chain seq x y z
N MET A 1 33.00 8.06 -35.59
CA MET A 1 32.17 6.98 -35.04
C MET A 1 33.04 6.25 -34.04
N THR A 2 33.10 6.73 -32.81
CA THR A 2 33.83 6.11 -31.69
C THR A 2 32.93 5.06 -31.09
N ALA A 3 33.34 3.80 -31.19
CA ALA A 3 32.70 2.68 -30.53
C ALA A 3 32.64 2.98 -29.05
N VAL A 4 31.42 3.09 -28.50
CA VAL A 4 31.15 3.12 -27.07
C VAL A 4 31.58 1.75 -26.54
N GLY A 5 32.81 1.65 -26.07
CA GLY A 5 33.26 0.52 -25.30
C GLY A 5 32.43 0.45 -24.04
N VAL A 6 31.39 -0.39 -24.03
CA VAL A 6 30.72 -0.83 -22.80
C VAL A 6 31.77 -1.65 -22.06
N ILE A 7 32.53 -0.99 -21.21
CA ILE A 7 33.37 -1.67 -20.22
C ILE A 7 32.35 -2.25 -19.23
N ALA A 8 31.98 -3.50 -19.45
CA ALA A 8 31.27 -4.27 -18.43
C ALA A 8 32.22 -4.37 -17.23
N ALA A 9 31.97 -3.56 -16.20
CA ALA A 9 32.73 -3.68 -14.97
C ALA A 9 32.55 -5.11 -14.43
N GLU A 10 33.63 -5.72 -13.93
CA GLU A 10 33.52 -7.02 -13.28
C GLU A 10 32.48 -6.96 -12.17
N VAL A 11 31.50 -7.84 -12.22
CA VAL A 11 30.46 -7.94 -11.19
C VAL A 11 31.11 -8.33 -9.87
N THR A 12 31.07 -7.44 -8.92
CA THR A 12 31.63 -7.67 -7.58
C THR A 12 30.62 -8.31 -6.65
N GLY A 13 31.07 -8.92 -5.55
CA GLY A 13 30.16 -9.45 -4.52
C GLY A 13 29.20 -8.40 -3.97
N THR A 14 29.60 -7.12 -3.95
CA THR A 14 28.73 -5.99 -3.56
C THR A 14 27.59 -5.79 -4.56
N ASP A 15 27.84 -5.95 -5.85
CA ASP A 15 26.80 -5.81 -6.88
C ASP A 15 25.77 -6.92 -6.76
N VAL A 16 26.23 -8.16 -6.51
CA VAL A 16 25.34 -9.31 -6.25
C VAL A 16 24.45 -9.03 -5.03
N LEU A 17 25.03 -8.51 -3.93
CA LEU A 17 24.25 -8.16 -2.75
C LEU A 17 23.20 -7.09 -3.06
N MET A 18 23.56 -6.06 -3.83
CA MET A 18 22.62 -5.01 -4.25
C MET A 18 21.48 -5.60 -5.11
N PHE A 19 21.76 -6.48 -6.06
CA PHE A 19 20.72 -7.14 -6.87
C PHE A 19 19.78 -7.99 -6.02
N VAL A 20 20.33 -8.77 -5.07
CA VAL A 20 19.51 -9.55 -4.14
C VAL A 20 18.62 -8.63 -3.30
N THR A 21 19.18 -7.53 -2.78
CA THR A 21 18.42 -6.55 -1.99
C THR A 21 17.31 -5.90 -2.82
N ILE A 22 17.56 -5.50 -4.07
CA ILE A 22 16.56 -4.98 -4.99
C ILE A 22 15.44 -6.00 -5.20
N GLY A 23 15.77 -7.26 -5.44
CA GLY A 23 14.79 -8.34 -5.62
C GLY A 23 13.92 -8.56 -4.38
N VAL A 24 14.53 -8.59 -3.20
CA VAL A 24 13.79 -8.71 -1.92
C VAL A 24 12.88 -7.51 -1.69
N LEU A 25 13.37 -6.29 -1.93
CA LEU A 25 12.56 -5.08 -1.79
C LEU A 25 11.39 -5.06 -2.78
N LEU A 26 11.57 -5.53 -4.01
CA LEU A 26 10.47 -5.66 -4.97
C LEU A 26 9.39 -6.63 -4.46
N LEU A 27 9.77 -7.78 -3.92
CA LEU A 27 8.80 -8.73 -3.34
C LEU A 27 8.07 -8.13 -2.15
N VAL A 28 8.76 -7.40 -1.28
CA VAL A 28 8.15 -6.68 -0.16
C VAL A 28 7.16 -5.63 -0.68
N LEU A 29 7.53 -4.86 -1.70
CA LEU A 29 6.66 -3.84 -2.30
C LEU A 29 5.42 -4.44 -2.97
N VAL A 30 5.54 -5.56 -3.67
CA VAL A 30 4.40 -6.33 -4.20
C VAL A 30 3.42 -6.69 -3.08
N PHE A 31 3.95 -7.21 -1.97
CA PHE A 31 3.14 -7.55 -0.81
C PHE A 31 2.47 -6.32 -0.18
N LEU A 32 3.21 -5.22 0.01
CA LEU A 32 2.69 -4.00 0.61
C LEU A 32 1.61 -3.34 -0.27
N ALA A 33 1.79 -3.31 -1.59
CA ALA A 33 0.80 -2.79 -2.54
C ALA A 33 -0.50 -3.62 -2.54
N MET A 34 -0.37 -4.95 -2.49
CA MET A 34 -1.51 -5.85 -2.31
C MET A 34 -2.23 -5.61 -0.97
N ALA A 35 -1.46 -5.44 0.11
CA ALA A 35 -1.96 -5.21 1.45
C ALA A 35 -2.72 -3.88 1.55
N GLU A 36 -2.14 -2.81 1.03
CA GLU A 36 -2.75 -1.48 0.97
C GLU A 36 -4.12 -1.53 0.31
N MET A 37 -4.19 -2.08 -0.91
CA MET A 37 -5.44 -2.12 -1.67
C MET A 37 -6.45 -3.10 -1.05
N GLY A 38 -6.01 -4.27 -0.59
CA GLY A 38 -6.88 -5.27 0.02
C GLY A 38 -7.53 -4.77 1.31
N LEU A 39 -6.76 -4.12 2.18
CA LEU A 39 -7.29 -3.54 3.42
C LEU A 39 -8.16 -2.30 3.15
N SER A 40 -7.82 -1.46 2.17
CA SER A 40 -8.62 -0.28 1.81
C SER A 40 -9.99 -0.62 1.22
N LYS A 41 -10.13 -1.80 0.60
CA LYS A 41 -11.42 -2.30 0.09
C LYS A 41 -12.25 -3.05 1.13
N MET A 42 -11.71 -3.25 2.34
CA MET A 42 -12.39 -3.99 3.40
C MET A 42 -13.31 -3.08 4.20
N THR A 43 -14.52 -3.57 4.49
CA THR A 43 -15.50 -2.91 5.36
C THR A 43 -15.60 -3.61 6.71
N LYS A 44 -16.07 -2.91 7.74
CA LYS A 44 -16.25 -3.47 9.08
C LYS A 44 -17.19 -4.70 9.09
N PRO A 45 -18.36 -4.68 8.42
CA PRO A 45 -19.25 -5.85 8.37
C PRO A 45 -18.59 -7.06 7.71
N ARG A 46 -17.82 -6.84 6.63
CA ARG A 46 -17.12 -7.91 5.91
C ARG A 46 -15.99 -8.50 6.75
N ALA A 47 -15.27 -7.67 7.49
CA ALA A 47 -14.23 -8.12 8.43
C ALA A 47 -14.83 -8.97 9.58
N ALA A 48 -16.01 -8.61 10.07
CA ALA A 48 -16.73 -9.39 11.09
C ALA A 48 -17.15 -10.77 10.56
N ALA A 49 -17.69 -10.85 9.34
CA ALA A 49 -18.02 -12.13 8.71
C ALA A 49 -16.78 -13.04 8.53
N LEU A 50 -15.64 -12.46 8.08
CA LEU A 50 -14.39 -13.20 7.95
C LEU A 50 -13.79 -13.64 9.29
N LEU A 51 -14.13 -12.97 10.40
CA LEU A 51 -13.74 -13.39 11.74
C LEU A 51 -14.38 -14.73 12.11
N GLU A 52 -15.65 -14.95 11.77
CA GLU A 52 -16.36 -16.21 12.01
C GLU A 52 -15.74 -17.36 11.22
N GLU A 53 -15.36 -17.12 9.95
CA GLU A 53 -14.75 -18.15 9.10
C GLU A 53 -13.31 -18.50 9.54
N ARG A 54 -12.51 -17.53 9.93
CA ARG A 54 -11.08 -17.67 10.25
C ARG A 54 -10.67 -16.85 11.47
N PRO A 55 -10.93 -17.29 12.70
CA PRO A 55 -10.80 -16.47 13.92
C PRO A 55 -9.44 -15.79 14.10
N ARG A 56 -8.35 -16.51 13.80
CA ARG A 56 -6.99 -15.96 14.04
C ARG A 56 -6.60 -14.81 13.12
N ALA A 57 -6.92 -14.87 11.83
CA ALA A 57 -6.59 -13.81 10.87
C ALA A 57 -7.68 -12.73 10.89
N GLY A 58 -8.95 -13.11 11.02
CA GLY A 58 -10.09 -12.21 11.16
C GLY A 58 -9.99 -11.27 12.36
N ALA A 59 -9.50 -11.75 13.52
CA ALA A 59 -9.27 -10.89 14.68
C ALA A 59 -8.22 -9.79 14.42
N SER A 60 -7.19 -10.09 13.63
CA SER A 60 -6.22 -9.07 13.22
C SER A 60 -6.81 -8.08 12.23
N LEU A 61 -7.64 -8.57 11.30
CA LEU A 61 -8.33 -7.74 10.31
C LEU A 61 -9.34 -6.81 10.99
N GLN A 62 -10.16 -7.33 11.89
CA GLN A 62 -11.12 -6.53 12.65
C GLN A 62 -10.42 -5.41 13.42
N ALA A 63 -9.34 -5.71 14.14
CA ALA A 63 -8.57 -4.71 14.89
C ALA A 63 -8.00 -3.60 13.98
N LEU A 64 -7.61 -3.92 12.74
CA LEU A 64 -7.17 -2.92 11.76
C LEU A 64 -8.34 -2.06 11.27
N MET A 65 -9.53 -2.65 11.10
CA MET A 65 -10.73 -1.92 10.64
C MET A 65 -11.32 -1.02 11.73
N GLU A 66 -11.05 -1.28 13.00
CA GLU A 66 -11.46 -0.41 14.12
C GLU A 66 -10.67 0.89 14.19
N SER A 67 -9.41 0.88 13.74
CA SER A 67 -8.50 2.04 13.80
C SER A 67 -7.67 2.16 12.52
N PRO A 68 -8.26 2.55 11.38
CA PRO A 68 -7.58 2.64 10.09
C PRO A 68 -6.38 3.59 10.11
N GLU A 69 -6.47 4.68 10.84
CA GLU A 69 -5.41 5.69 10.98
C GLU A 69 -4.10 5.12 11.55
N ARG A 70 -4.20 4.05 12.34
CA ARG A 70 -3.03 3.43 13.00
C ARG A 70 -2.18 2.57 12.07
N TRP A 71 -2.73 2.09 10.96
CA TRP A 71 -2.00 1.22 10.04
C TRP A 71 -1.74 1.87 8.67
N ILE A 72 -2.63 2.75 8.18
CA ILE A 72 -2.50 3.37 6.86
C ILE A 72 -1.19 4.15 6.76
N ASN A 73 -0.94 5.06 7.70
CA ASN A 73 0.23 5.93 7.65
C ASN A 73 1.56 5.17 7.82
N PRO A 74 1.71 4.24 8.81
CA PRO A 74 2.88 3.38 8.88
C PRO A 74 3.10 2.53 7.62
N LEU A 75 2.02 2.01 7.02
CA LEU A 75 2.10 1.22 5.79
C LEU A 75 2.63 2.07 4.63
N LEU A 76 2.03 3.24 4.38
CA LEU A 76 2.44 4.15 3.32
C LEU A 76 3.88 4.64 3.51
N LEU A 77 4.28 4.95 4.74
CA LEU A 77 5.66 5.33 5.06
C LEU A 77 6.64 4.20 4.72
N THR A 78 6.28 2.96 5.08
CA THR A 78 7.13 1.79 4.76
C THR A 78 7.24 1.58 3.26
N VAL A 79 6.14 1.71 2.51
CA VAL A 79 6.14 1.65 1.04
C VAL A 79 7.13 2.68 0.48
N ASN A 80 7.00 3.95 0.90
CA ASN A 80 7.87 5.02 0.40
C ASN A 80 9.36 4.78 0.73
N ILE A 81 9.68 4.31 1.94
CA ILE A 81 11.06 3.98 2.32
C ILE A 81 11.60 2.85 1.43
N CYS A 82 10.87 1.75 1.31
CA CYS A 82 11.29 0.60 0.49
C CYS A 82 11.46 0.99 -0.98
N GLN A 83 10.53 1.78 -1.53
CA GLN A 83 10.57 2.26 -2.91
C GLN A 83 11.78 3.17 -3.17
N THR A 84 12.04 4.10 -2.26
CA THR A 84 13.19 5.02 -2.37
C THR A 84 14.51 4.27 -2.32
N VAL A 85 14.66 3.34 -1.37
CA VAL A 85 15.88 2.51 -1.25
C VAL A 85 16.07 1.65 -2.49
N GLN A 86 14.99 0.99 -2.96
CA GLN A 86 15.02 0.13 -4.15
C GLN A 86 15.43 0.92 -5.40
N ALA A 87 14.83 2.10 -5.66
CA ALA A 87 15.15 2.94 -6.80
C ALA A 87 16.60 3.47 -6.74
N THR A 88 17.07 3.86 -5.55
CA THR A 88 18.44 4.33 -5.33
C THR A 88 19.45 3.22 -5.63
N LEU A 89 19.22 2.02 -5.10
CA LEU A 89 20.10 0.87 -5.36
C LEU A 89 20.13 0.53 -6.85
N THR A 90 18.99 0.57 -7.53
CA THR A 90 18.92 0.34 -8.98
C THR A 90 19.76 1.37 -9.76
N GLY A 91 19.66 2.65 -9.41
CA GLY A 91 20.48 3.70 -10.02
C GLY A 91 21.97 3.50 -9.78
N ILE A 92 22.38 3.14 -8.56
CA ILE A 92 23.79 2.87 -8.23
C ILE A 92 24.32 1.69 -9.04
N VAL A 93 23.61 0.57 -9.07
CA VAL A 93 24.05 -0.64 -9.81
C VAL A 93 24.12 -0.36 -11.30
N ALA A 94 23.12 0.31 -11.86
CA ALA A 94 23.12 0.68 -13.28
C ALA A 94 24.29 1.61 -13.65
N GLY A 95 24.60 2.59 -12.76
CA GLY A 95 25.73 3.50 -12.95
C GLY A 95 27.09 2.81 -12.87
N ARG A 96 27.25 1.84 -11.96
CA ARG A 96 28.48 1.06 -11.80
C ARG A 96 28.74 0.14 -12.98
N LEU A 97 27.70 -0.53 -13.48
CA LEU A 97 27.86 -1.53 -14.53
C LEU A 97 27.90 -0.93 -15.95
N PHE A 98 27.14 0.14 -16.19
CA PHE A 98 26.91 0.68 -17.52
C PHE A 98 27.22 2.18 -17.65
N GLY A 99 27.75 2.82 -16.60
CA GLY A 99 28.06 4.24 -16.61
C GLY A 99 26.83 5.14 -16.66
N GLY A 100 27.01 6.41 -17.04
CA GLY A 100 25.93 7.42 -16.99
C GLY A 100 24.71 7.09 -17.88
N ILE A 101 24.93 6.52 -19.03
CA ILE A 101 23.83 6.04 -19.93
C ILE A 101 23.05 4.91 -19.25
N GLY A 102 23.77 4.02 -18.58
CA GLY A 102 23.17 2.92 -17.82
C GLY A 102 22.22 3.42 -16.71
N VAL A 103 22.56 4.51 -16.04
CA VAL A 103 21.66 5.10 -15.02
C VAL A 103 20.33 5.50 -15.65
N VAL A 104 20.36 6.24 -16.77
CA VAL A 104 19.14 6.70 -17.45
C VAL A 104 18.28 5.52 -17.90
N VAL A 105 18.86 4.56 -18.58
CA VAL A 105 18.15 3.37 -19.07
C VAL A 105 17.67 2.50 -17.90
N GLY A 106 18.52 2.27 -16.90
CA GLY A 106 18.20 1.44 -15.73
C GLY A 106 17.06 2.04 -14.89
N VAL A 107 17.08 3.35 -14.65
CA VAL A 107 16.01 4.04 -13.92
C VAL A 107 14.70 4.03 -14.73
N THR A 108 14.76 4.28 -16.04
CA THR A 108 13.56 4.22 -16.90
C THR A 108 12.93 2.83 -16.92
N LEU A 109 13.73 1.78 -17.11
CA LEU A 109 13.25 0.40 -17.04
C LEU A 109 12.71 0.07 -15.66
N ASN A 110 13.39 0.53 -14.59
CA ASN A 110 12.92 0.33 -13.23
C ASN A 110 11.52 0.93 -13.01
N VAL A 111 11.26 2.14 -13.50
CA VAL A 111 9.93 2.77 -13.38
C VAL A 111 8.86 1.90 -14.02
N VAL A 112 9.10 1.38 -15.24
CA VAL A 112 8.13 0.55 -15.94
C VAL A 112 7.93 -0.80 -15.23
N VAL A 113 9.02 -1.49 -14.90
CA VAL A 113 8.99 -2.79 -14.23
C VAL A 113 8.35 -2.68 -12.85
N PHE A 114 8.76 -1.66 -12.08
CA PHE A 114 8.20 -1.39 -10.76
C PHE A 114 6.70 -1.10 -10.84
N PHE A 115 6.28 -0.17 -11.71
CA PHE A 115 4.87 0.19 -11.85
C PHE A 115 4.01 -1.03 -12.19
N VAL A 116 4.44 -1.84 -13.15
CA VAL A 116 3.65 -3.01 -13.58
C VAL A 116 3.67 -4.10 -12.50
N LEU A 117 4.86 -4.55 -12.06
CA LEU A 117 4.99 -5.75 -11.22
C LEU A 117 4.77 -5.48 -9.74
N ALA A 118 5.24 -4.33 -9.24
CA ALA A 118 5.17 -4.04 -7.81
C ALA A 118 3.99 -3.14 -7.41
N GLU A 119 3.29 -2.56 -8.37
CA GLU A 119 2.14 -1.69 -8.08
C GLU A 119 0.86 -2.13 -8.81
N ALA A 120 0.81 -2.11 -10.14
CA ALA A 120 -0.43 -2.35 -10.88
C ALA A 120 -0.97 -3.79 -10.70
N VAL A 121 -0.13 -4.80 -10.89
CA VAL A 121 -0.54 -6.22 -10.79
C VAL A 121 -1.03 -6.58 -9.38
N PRO A 122 -0.29 -6.30 -8.28
CA PRO A 122 -0.75 -6.66 -6.94
C PRO A 122 -1.99 -5.88 -6.50
N LYS A 123 -2.11 -4.59 -6.86
CA LYS A 123 -3.32 -3.81 -6.58
C LYS A 123 -4.53 -4.34 -7.34
N THR A 124 -4.38 -4.70 -8.62
CA THR A 124 -5.45 -5.32 -9.41
C THR A 124 -5.87 -6.67 -8.81
N TYR A 125 -4.91 -7.50 -8.41
CA TYR A 125 -5.22 -8.76 -7.74
C TYR A 125 -6.02 -8.53 -6.44
N ALA A 126 -5.64 -7.55 -5.64
CA ALA A 126 -6.33 -7.22 -4.40
C ALA A 126 -7.75 -6.69 -4.62
N VAL A 127 -8.00 -5.95 -5.71
CA VAL A 127 -9.35 -5.51 -6.10
C VAL A 127 -10.23 -6.70 -6.49
N LEU A 128 -9.68 -7.66 -7.24
CA LEU A 128 -10.41 -8.86 -7.66
C LEU A 128 -10.65 -9.86 -6.51
N HIS A 129 -9.74 -9.90 -5.54
CA HIS A 129 -9.76 -10.86 -4.43
C HIS A 129 -9.55 -10.18 -3.06
N PRO A 130 -10.42 -9.20 -2.67
CA PRO A 130 -10.17 -8.36 -1.50
C PRO A 130 -10.08 -9.15 -0.19
N ASP A 131 -10.92 -10.16 -0.01
CA ASP A 131 -10.91 -10.98 1.22
C ASP A 131 -9.59 -11.73 1.40
N ARG A 132 -9.09 -12.36 0.33
CA ARG A 132 -7.82 -13.08 0.37
C ARG A 132 -6.66 -12.14 0.64
N ALA A 133 -6.62 -11.01 -0.08
CA ALA A 133 -5.58 -10.00 0.08
C ALA A 133 -5.56 -9.43 1.51
N ALA A 134 -6.72 -9.03 2.04
CA ALA A 134 -6.84 -8.49 3.39
C ALA A 134 -6.50 -9.54 4.48
N MET A 135 -6.95 -10.78 4.32
CA MET A 135 -6.66 -11.84 5.29
C MET A 135 -5.17 -12.21 5.35
N VAL A 136 -4.49 -12.23 4.20
CA VAL A 136 -3.03 -12.47 4.14
C VAL A 136 -2.28 -11.28 4.72
N ALA A 137 -2.73 -10.06 4.46
CA ALA A 137 -2.10 -8.83 4.90
C ALA A 137 -2.33 -8.52 6.39
N ALA A 138 -3.45 -8.96 6.99
CA ALA A 138 -3.91 -8.52 8.30
C ALA A 138 -2.86 -8.66 9.41
N ARG A 139 -2.20 -9.80 9.50
CA ARG A 139 -1.20 -10.05 10.54
C ARG A 139 0.10 -9.28 10.34
N PRO A 140 0.74 -9.32 9.16
CA PRO A 140 1.96 -8.56 8.90
C PRO A 140 1.74 -7.04 9.06
N VAL A 141 0.63 -6.51 8.55
CA VAL A 141 0.31 -5.08 8.67
C VAL A 141 0.03 -4.70 10.12
N ARG A 142 -0.65 -5.54 10.89
CA ARG A 142 -0.84 -5.32 12.33
C ARG A 142 0.49 -5.27 13.08
N ALA A 143 1.42 -6.19 12.76
CA ALA A 143 2.76 -6.18 13.34
C ALA A 143 3.54 -4.92 12.95
N LEU A 144 3.46 -4.51 11.69
CA LEU A 144 4.05 -3.28 11.17
C LEU A 144 3.49 -2.04 11.89
N ALA A 145 2.16 -1.98 12.03
CA ALA A 145 1.46 -0.90 12.74
C ALA A 145 1.80 -0.85 14.23
N ALA A 146 2.16 -1.97 14.86
CA ALA A 146 2.58 -2.03 16.24
C ALA A 146 4.06 -1.63 16.46
N PHE A 147 4.84 -1.45 15.39
CA PHE A 147 6.26 -1.13 15.47
C PHE A 147 6.46 0.32 15.92
N ALA A 148 6.89 0.51 17.16
CA ALA A 148 6.96 1.81 17.82
C ALA A 148 7.75 2.90 17.07
N PRO A 149 8.95 2.65 16.49
CA PRO A 149 9.68 3.67 15.74
C PRO A 149 8.89 4.20 14.53
N LEU A 150 8.18 3.32 13.84
CA LEU A 150 7.39 3.69 12.67
C LEU A 150 6.16 4.50 13.06
N GLN A 151 5.52 4.16 14.18
CA GLN A 151 4.42 4.95 14.74
C GLN A 151 4.86 6.35 15.14
N LEU A 152 6.03 6.48 15.78
CA LEU A 152 6.55 7.78 16.20
C LEU A 152 6.79 8.70 14.99
N ILE A 153 7.43 8.19 13.93
CA ILE A 153 7.66 8.94 12.71
C ILE A 153 6.33 9.29 12.03
N SER A 154 5.41 8.34 11.91
CA SER A 154 4.08 8.57 11.32
C SER A 154 3.30 9.63 12.09
N SER A 155 3.31 9.59 13.42
CA SER A 155 2.64 10.58 14.26
C SER A 155 3.24 11.97 14.08
N GLY A 156 4.57 12.08 13.97
CA GLY A 156 5.26 13.33 13.66
C GLY A 156 4.85 13.91 12.31
N LEU A 157 4.77 13.07 11.27
CA LEU A 157 4.33 13.48 9.93
C LEU A 157 2.86 13.91 9.91
N ILE A 158 1.98 13.23 10.64
CA ILE A 158 0.58 13.63 10.80
C ILE A 158 0.49 14.98 11.50
N GLY A 159 1.27 15.19 12.57
CA GLY A 159 1.37 16.48 13.24
C GLY A 159 1.78 17.60 12.29
N LEU A 160 2.77 17.36 11.44
CA LEU A 160 3.20 18.31 10.42
C LEU A 160 2.10 18.58 9.38
N THR A 161 1.40 17.54 8.93
CA THR A 161 0.28 17.68 7.98
C THR A 161 -0.84 18.52 8.58
N ASN A 162 -1.19 18.33 9.85
CA ASN A 162 -2.22 19.10 10.55
C ASN A 162 -1.84 20.59 10.68
N ILE A 163 -0.56 20.90 10.83
CA ILE A 163 -0.06 22.29 10.82
C ILE A 163 -0.23 22.93 9.45
N ILE A 164 0.10 22.20 8.38
CA ILE A 164 0.04 22.71 6.98
C ILE A 164 -1.40 22.87 6.51
N VAL A 165 -2.26 21.90 6.78
CA VAL A 165 -3.64 21.86 6.25
C VAL A 165 -4.62 22.70 7.08
N ARG A 166 -4.17 23.33 8.19
CA ARG A 166 -5.05 24.16 9.07
C ARG A 166 -6.41 23.49 9.36
N GLY A 167 -6.47 22.20 9.52
CA GLY A 167 -7.68 21.45 9.80
C GLY A 167 -7.45 20.44 10.90
N ARG A 168 -8.49 20.16 11.68
CA ARG A 168 -8.51 18.97 12.54
C ARG A 168 -8.40 17.79 11.58
N GLY A 169 -7.25 17.09 11.61
CA GLY A 169 -7.08 15.85 10.86
C GLY A 169 -8.24 14.90 11.14
N LEU A 170 -8.36 13.84 10.38
CA LEU A 170 -9.38 12.79 10.46
C LEU A 170 -9.75 12.44 11.93
N GLU A 171 -10.37 13.41 12.64
CA GLU A 171 -11.04 13.16 13.89
C GLU A 171 -12.30 12.38 13.54
N ARG A 172 -12.31 11.13 13.99
CA ARG A 172 -13.45 10.23 14.21
C ARG A 172 -14.82 10.80 13.78
N GLY A 173 -15.00 11.05 12.48
CA GLY A 173 -16.30 11.22 11.89
C GLY A 173 -16.78 9.85 11.37
N PRO A 174 -18.07 9.61 11.25
CA PRO A 174 -18.53 8.45 10.49
C PRO A 174 -17.87 8.52 9.12
N PHE A 175 -17.27 7.39 8.66
CA PHE A 175 -16.61 7.30 7.36
C PHE A 175 -17.56 7.52 6.17
N VAL A 176 -18.81 7.75 6.46
CA VAL A 176 -19.87 8.09 5.54
C VAL A 176 -20.46 9.42 6.02
N SER A 177 -20.37 10.46 5.21
CA SER A 177 -21.09 11.71 5.47
C SER A 177 -22.61 11.45 5.37
N GLU A 178 -23.41 12.28 6.05
CA GLU A 178 -24.87 12.19 5.95
C GLU A 178 -25.36 12.21 4.50
N GLN A 179 -24.73 13.02 3.65
CA GLN A 179 -25.01 13.09 2.22
C GLN A 179 -24.63 11.81 1.47
N GLU A 180 -23.55 11.17 1.84
CA GLU A 180 -23.08 9.92 1.26
C GLU A 180 -23.96 8.74 1.72
N PHE A 181 -24.41 8.76 2.97
CA PHE A 181 -25.38 7.81 3.50
C PHE A 181 -26.73 7.92 2.77
N LEU A 182 -27.24 9.13 2.61
CA LEU A 182 -28.49 9.37 1.85
C LEU A 182 -28.33 8.92 0.39
N GLY A 183 -27.18 9.16 -0.24
CA GLY A 183 -26.90 8.69 -1.60
C GLY A 183 -26.87 7.15 -1.70
N ILE A 184 -26.39 6.43 -0.70
CA ILE A 184 -26.40 4.97 -0.64
C ILE A 184 -27.83 4.45 -0.48
N VAL A 185 -28.64 5.10 0.37
CA VAL A 185 -30.05 4.75 0.57
C VAL A 185 -30.87 4.98 -0.71
N GLU A 186 -30.60 6.09 -1.42
CA GLU A 186 -31.23 6.41 -2.70
C GLU A 186 -30.90 5.38 -3.79
N ALA A 187 -29.62 5.03 -3.92
CA ALA A 187 -29.17 3.99 -4.85
C ALA A 187 -29.74 2.60 -4.51
N ALA A 188 -29.93 2.30 -3.23
CA ALA A 188 -30.54 1.05 -2.78
C ALA A 188 -32.06 1.00 -3.09
N ALA A 189 -32.75 2.13 -3.01
CA ALA A 189 -34.14 2.25 -3.40
C ALA A 189 -34.33 2.16 -4.92
N GLU A 190 -33.45 2.80 -5.72
CA GLU A 190 -33.47 2.69 -7.19
C GLU A 190 -33.14 1.26 -7.67
N GLY A 191 -32.27 0.53 -6.91
CA GLY A 191 -31.92 -0.85 -7.18
C GLY A 191 -32.92 -1.89 -6.66
N GLU A 192 -34.09 -1.48 -6.18
CA GLU A 192 -35.14 -2.35 -5.59
C GLU A 192 -34.63 -3.24 -4.43
N VAL A 193 -33.54 -2.82 -3.76
CA VAL A 193 -32.99 -3.53 -2.60
C VAL A 193 -33.75 -3.18 -1.32
N ILE A 194 -34.33 -1.95 -1.27
CA ILE A 194 -35.22 -1.47 -0.21
C ILE A 194 -36.52 -0.90 -0.83
N GLU A 195 -37.62 -1.03 -0.13
CA GLU A 195 -38.92 -0.47 -0.58
C GLU A 195 -38.94 1.05 -0.40
N HIS A 196 -39.68 1.76 -1.26
CA HIS A 196 -39.80 3.22 -1.19
C HIS A 196 -40.35 3.71 0.16
N GLU A 197 -41.19 2.92 0.83
CA GLU A 197 -41.74 3.21 2.15
C GLU A 197 -40.65 3.09 3.26
N GLU A 198 -39.72 2.15 3.10
CA GLU A 198 -38.60 1.98 4.03
C GLU A 198 -37.61 3.14 3.95
N ARG A 199 -37.45 3.76 2.76
CA ARG A 199 -36.63 4.95 2.55
C ARG A 199 -37.12 6.15 3.37
N GLU A 200 -38.43 6.34 3.52
CA GLU A 200 -38.99 7.47 4.27
C GLU A 200 -38.82 7.35 5.79
N LEU A 201 -38.43 6.16 6.27
CA LEU A 201 -38.20 5.88 7.69
C LEU A 201 -36.73 6.06 8.12
N ILE A 202 -35.80 6.27 7.17
CA ILE A 202 -34.36 6.42 7.37
C ILE A 202 -33.95 7.89 7.26
#